data_85d56671abb56b659bfabc2e0d1a71a5
#
_entry.id   85d56671abb56b659bfabc2e0d1a71a5
#
_cell.length_a   1.000
_cell.length_b   1.000
_cell.length_c   1.000
_cell.angle_alpha   90.00
_cell.angle_beta   90.00
_cell.angle_gamma   90.00
#
_symmetry.space_group_name_H-M   'P 1'
#
loop_
_entity.id
_entity.type
_entity.pdbx_description
1 polymer ?
#
loop_
_entity_poly.entity_id
_entity_poly.type
_entity_poly.pdbx_seq_one_letter_code
_entity_poly.pdbx_strand_id
1 'polypeptide(L)'
;AGSQPEAIRQLNEGLAEKRQYQTLLGVTGSGKTFTMANVIAAAGRPTLVLAHNKTLAAQLYQEFCDFFPHNRVEYFVSYYDYYQPESYIPSKDQYIEKDSAINPKIEMLRLSATASLSIRRDVIVVASVSCIYGLGNPENFRNMGFELAVGQKISRTEIMSRLLDILFERNDIELMPGRFRVKGDTIDIIPGYFNDIIRIELFGNEIERISEVDKNTGNRKELLNYFYVYPARHFVTPESARTAAIESIQQELLETLPTLGMIEAHRLEQRTRYDIEMISETGSTKGIENYSRHFDGR
;
A
#
# COMPACT_ATOMS: atom_id res chain seq x y z
N ALA A 1 -15.12 -23.01 -25.86
CA ALA A 1 -16.04 -23.18 -26.96
C ALA A 1 -16.23 -21.85 -27.70
N GLY A 2 -16.57 -21.84 -28.94
CA GLY A 2 -16.74 -20.64 -29.75
C GLY A 2 -15.43 -20.00 -30.20
N SER A 3 -15.39 -18.67 -30.35
CA SER A 3 -14.23 -17.91 -30.85
C SER A 3 -13.14 -17.62 -29.82
N GLN A 4 -13.29 -18.07 -28.55
CA GLN A 4 -12.32 -17.83 -27.49
C GLN A 4 -10.91 -18.34 -27.81
N PRO A 5 -10.69 -19.58 -28.31
CA PRO A 5 -9.33 -20.05 -28.62
C PRO A 5 -8.63 -19.18 -29.65
N GLU A 6 -9.35 -18.72 -30.66
CA GLU A 6 -8.81 -17.83 -31.68
C GLU A 6 -8.50 -16.44 -31.13
N ALA A 7 -9.35 -15.88 -30.26
CA ALA A 7 -9.11 -14.62 -29.59
C ALA A 7 -7.87 -14.69 -28.68
N ILE A 8 -7.70 -15.79 -27.93
CA ILE A 8 -6.51 -16.03 -27.09
C ILE A 8 -5.24 -16.07 -27.96
N ARG A 9 -5.29 -16.80 -29.08
CA ARG A 9 -4.16 -16.89 -30.02
C ARG A 9 -3.76 -15.51 -30.52
N GLN A 10 -4.72 -14.74 -31.07
CA GLN A 10 -4.46 -13.41 -31.64
C GLN A 10 -3.93 -12.41 -30.61
N LEU A 11 -4.47 -12.42 -29.39
CA LEU A 11 -3.99 -11.55 -28.30
C LEU A 11 -2.55 -11.90 -27.87
N ASN A 12 -2.22 -13.19 -27.80
CA ASN A 12 -0.86 -13.64 -27.47
C ASN A 12 0.12 -13.32 -28.60
N GLU A 13 -0.25 -13.47 -29.86
CA GLU A 13 0.55 -13.03 -31.01
C GLU A 13 0.82 -11.52 -30.94
N GLY A 14 -0.21 -10.72 -30.68
CA GLY A 14 -0.06 -9.29 -30.52
C GLY A 14 0.88 -8.90 -29.37
N LEU A 15 0.89 -9.64 -28.24
CA LEU A 15 1.86 -9.46 -27.18
C LEU A 15 3.28 -9.81 -27.59
N ALA A 16 3.46 -10.91 -28.35
CA ALA A 16 4.77 -11.32 -28.88
C ALA A 16 5.33 -10.30 -29.89
N GLU A 17 4.48 -9.71 -30.69
CA GLU A 17 4.81 -8.62 -31.63
C GLU A 17 4.96 -7.25 -30.93
N LYS A 18 4.77 -7.19 -29.61
CA LYS A 18 4.83 -5.95 -28.82
C LYS A 18 3.82 -4.89 -29.25
N ARG A 19 2.65 -5.31 -29.72
CA ARG A 19 1.55 -4.37 -30.00
C ARG A 19 1.17 -3.64 -28.71
N GLN A 20 1.19 -2.31 -28.77
CA GLN A 20 0.91 -1.48 -27.61
C GLN A 20 -0.54 -1.54 -27.17
N TYR A 21 -1.47 -1.64 -28.12
CA TYR A 21 -2.92 -1.67 -27.87
C TYR A 21 -3.56 -2.85 -28.57
N GLN A 22 -4.49 -3.50 -27.88
CA GLN A 22 -5.32 -4.56 -28.41
C GLN A 22 -6.72 -4.43 -27.80
N THR A 23 -7.76 -4.73 -28.58
CA THR A 23 -9.16 -4.65 -28.12
C THR A 23 -9.82 -6.01 -28.26
N LEU A 24 -10.37 -6.53 -27.14
CA LEU A 24 -11.20 -7.71 -27.12
C LEU A 24 -12.68 -7.30 -27.11
N LEU A 25 -13.36 -7.49 -28.25
CA LEU A 25 -14.78 -7.22 -28.38
C LEU A 25 -15.60 -8.47 -28.11
N GLY A 26 -16.60 -8.37 -27.23
CA GLY A 26 -17.49 -9.48 -26.91
C GLY A 26 -18.69 -9.03 -26.10
N VAL A 27 -19.83 -9.66 -26.30
CA VAL A 27 -21.06 -9.42 -25.54
C VAL A 27 -20.89 -9.85 -24.07
N THR A 28 -21.80 -9.42 -23.21
CA THR A 28 -21.84 -9.89 -21.82
C THR A 28 -22.04 -11.42 -21.80
N GLY A 29 -21.29 -12.10 -20.91
CA GLY A 29 -21.35 -13.57 -20.81
C GLY A 29 -20.54 -14.33 -21.87
N SER A 30 -19.83 -13.66 -22.80
CA SER A 30 -19.01 -14.34 -23.82
C SER A 30 -17.71 -14.95 -23.30
N GLY A 31 -17.41 -14.83 -21.98
CA GLY A 31 -16.22 -15.37 -21.38
C GLY A 31 -14.97 -14.50 -21.59
N LYS A 32 -15.12 -13.16 -21.65
CA LYS A 32 -13.99 -12.22 -21.79
C LYS A 32 -12.98 -12.39 -20.65
N THR A 33 -13.44 -12.53 -19.41
CA THR A 33 -12.56 -12.72 -18.24
C THR A 33 -11.75 -14.01 -18.38
N PHE A 34 -12.38 -15.10 -18.79
CA PHE A 34 -11.67 -16.36 -19.06
C PHE A 34 -10.64 -16.23 -20.20
N THR A 35 -10.99 -15.52 -21.27
CA THR A 35 -10.05 -15.22 -22.38
C THR A 35 -8.84 -14.46 -21.87
N MET A 36 -9.06 -13.40 -21.07
CA MET A 36 -7.97 -12.60 -20.48
C MET A 36 -7.15 -13.40 -19.49
N ALA A 37 -7.76 -14.26 -18.68
CA ALA A 37 -7.02 -15.14 -17.78
C ALA A 37 -6.02 -16.04 -18.53
N ASN A 38 -6.41 -16.61 -19.65
CA ASN A 38 -5.52 -17.41 -20.49
C ASN A 38 -4.38 -16.58 -21.10
N VAL A 39 -4.67 -15.35 -21.53
CA VAL A 39 -3.64 -14.42 -22.04
C VAL A 39 -2.65 -14.05 -20.94
N ILE A 40 -3.13 -13.74 -19.74
CA ILE A 40 -2.29 -13.41 -18.58
C ILE A 40 -1.40 -14.61 -18.20
N ALA A 41 -1.97 -15.80 -18.16
CA ALA A 41 -1.22 -17.04 -17.89
C ALA A 41 -0.09 -17.27 -18.91
N ALA A 42 -0.40 -17.10 -20.19
CA ALA A 42 0.60 -17.24 -21.25
C ALA A 42 1.69 -16.16 -21.22
N ALA A 43 1.33 -14.93 -20.86
CA ALA A 43 2.27 -13.81 -20.80
C ALA A 43 3.29 -13.96 -19.66
N GLY A 44 2.93 -14.58 -18.53
CA GLY A 44 3.80 -14.81 -17.37
C GLY A 44 4.39 -13.53 -16.76
N ARG A 45 3.68 -12.42 -16.84
CA ARG A 45 4.13 -11.09 -16.38
C ARG A 45 3.24 -10.54 -15.29
N PRO A 46 3.75 -9.67 -14.40
CA PRO A 46 2.89 -8.89 -13.52
C PRO A 46 1.83 -8.14 -14.34
N THR A 47 0.58 -8.23 -13.92
CA THR A 47 -0.56 -7.73 -14.66
C THR A 47 -1.40 -6.79 -13.81
N LEU A 48 -1.79 -5.65 -14.37
CA LEU A 48 -2.76 -4.73 -13.79
C LEU A 48 -4.08 -4.86 -14.53
N VAL A 49 -5.14 -5.19 -13.80
CA VAL A 49 -6.52 -5.23 -14.29
C VAL A 49 -7.26 -4.03 -13.74
N LEU A 50 -7.58 -3.06 -14.59
CA LEU A 50 -8.22 -1.82 -14.18
C LEU A 50 -9.72 -1.88 -14.40
N ALA A 51 -10.50 -1.74 -13.34
CA ALA A 51 -11.96 -1.66 -13.36
C ALA A 51 -12.44 -0.24 -13.06
N HIS A 52 -13.57 0.16 -13.67
CA HIS A 52 -14.09 1.51 -13.52
C HIS A 52 -14.75 1.79 -12.15
N ASN A 53 -15.08 0.76 -11.37
CA ASN A 53 -15.61 0.93 -10.01
C ASN A 53 -15.20 -0.21 -9.06
N LYS A 54 -15.44 -0.03 -7.75
CA LYS A 54 -15.10 -1.01 -6.70
C LYS A 54 -15.86 -2.34 -6.85
N THR A 55 -17.12 -2.31 -7.27
CA THR A 55 -17.97 -3.51 -7.39
C THR A 55 -17.46 -4.43 -8.49
N LEU A 56 -17.17 -3.88 -9.67
CA LEU A 56 -16.59 -4.65 -10.76
C LEU A 56 -15.17 -5.14 -10.40
N ALA A 57 -14.38 -4.32 -9.73
CA ALA A 57 -13.06 -4.74 -9.26
C ALA A 57 -13.17 -5.93 -8.30
N ALA A 58 -14.14 -5.94 -7.38
CA ALA A 58 -14.36 -7.05 -6.44
C ALA A 58 -14.78 -8.34 -7.18
N GLN A 59 -15.67 -8.23 -8.16
CA GLN A 59 -16.08 -9.37 -8.98
C GLN A 59 -14.89 -9.96 -9.76
N LEU A 60 -14.13 -9.11 -10.46
CA LEU A 60 -12.96 -9.55 -11.21
C LEU A 60 -11.89 -10.15 -10.31
N TYR A 61 -11.67 -9.56 -9.12
CA TYR A 61 -10.75 -10.10 -8.13
C TYR A 61 -11.12 -11.55 -7.76
N GLN A 62 -12.40 -11.81 -7.47
CA GLN A 62 -12.86 -13.15 -7.13
C GLN A 62 -12.68 -14.11 -8.31
N GLU A 63 -13.09 -13.72 -9.51
CA GLU A 63 -12.92 -14.54 -10.73
C GLU A 63 -11.43 -14.88 -10.98
N PHE A 64 -10.53 -13.91 -10.84
CA PHE A 64 -9.09 -14.15 -11.00
C PHE A 64 -8.50 -15.02 -9.90
N CYS A 65 -8.96 -14.91 -8.65
CA CYS A 65 -8.55 -15.84 -7.58
C CYS A 65 -8.92 -17.29 -7.94
N ASP A 66 -10.10 -17.52 -8.52
CA ASP A 66 -10.54 -18.86 -8.94
C ASP A 66 -9.72 -19.37 -10.13
N PHE A 67 -9.36 -18.51 -11.08
CA PHE A 67 -8.53 -18.90 -12.25
C PHE A 67 -7.05 -19.10 -11.90
N PHE A 68 -6.55 -18.44 -10.86
CA PHE A 68 -5.13 -18.42 -10.50
C PHE A 68 -4.88 -18.83 -9.05
N PRO A 69 -5.16 -20.09 -8.67
CA PRO A 69 -5.06 -20.54 -7.27
C PRO A 69 -3.61 -20.53 -6.72
N HIS A 70 -2.60 -20.50 -7.58
CA HIS A 70 -1.19 -20.51 -7.21
C HIS A 70 -0.47 -19.19 -7.40
N ASN A 71 -1.06 -18.27 -8.17
CA ASN A 71 -0.54 -16.92 -8.35
C ASN A 71 -0.97 -16.00 -7.21
N ARG A 72 -0.33 -14.87 -7.10
CA ARG A 72 -0.76 -13.85 -6.17
C ARG A 72 -1.73 -12.89 -6.84
N VAL A 73 -3.01 -13.02 -6.52
CA VAL A 73 -4.04 -12.07 -6.94
C VAL A 73 -4.27 -11.06 -5.83
N GLU A 74 -4.20 -9.77 -6.16
CA GLU A 74 -4.25 -8.68 -5.21
C GLU A 74 -5.39 -7.69 -5.56
N TYR A 75 -5.97 -7.09 -4.52
CA TYR A 75 -7.08 -6.15 -4.63
C TYR A 75 -6.65 -4.74 -4.25
N PHE A 76 -6.78 -3.79 -5.18
CA PHE A 76 -6.28 -2.44 -5.00
C PHE A 76 -7.32 -1.39 -5.38
N VAL A 77 -8.13 -0.97 -4.42
CA VAL A 77 -9.18 0.04 -4.61
C VAL A 77 -9.02 1.19 -3.63
N SER A 78 -9.84 2.24 -3.74
CA SER A 78 -9.83 3.32 -2.76
C SER A 78 -10.15 2.79 -1.36
N TYR A 79 -9.31 3.13 -0.38
CA TYR A 79 -9.50 2.75 1.02
C TYR A 79 -10.50 3.64 1.77
N TYR A 80 -11.01 4.68 1.14
CA TYR A 80 -12.07 5.50 1.72
C TYR A 80 -13.42 4.81 1.54
N ASP A 81 -14.11 4.55 2.65
CA ASP A 81 -15.51 4.15 2.65
C ASP A 81 -16.41 5.36 2.45
N TYR A 82 -15.99 6.50 3.00
CA TYR A 82 -16.61 7.79 2.85
C TYR A 82 -15.53 8.85 2.65
N TYR A 83 -15.75 9.76 1.72
CA TYR A 83 -14.86 10.89 1.46
C TYR A 83 -15.68 12.14 1.14
N GLN A 84 -15.64 13.11 2.04
CA GLN A 84 -16.15 14.44 1.84
C GLN A 84 -14.97 15.39 1.72
N PRO A 85 -14.73 15.98 0.54
CA PRO A 85 -13.70 16.99 0.40
C PRO A 85 -14.05 18.21 1.25
N GLU A 86 -13.05 18.90 1.71
CA GLU A 86 -13.26 20.21 2.29
C GLU A 86 -13.86 21.16 1.26
N SER A 87 -14.77 21.97 1.70
CA SER A 87 -15.34 23.04 0.87
C SER A 87 -15.65 24.27 1.72
N TYR A 88 -15.58 25.42 1.09
CA TYR A 88 -15.96 26.70 1.69
C TYR A 88 -17.10 27.31 0.90
N ILE A 89 -18.19 27.68 1.59
CA ILE A 89 -19.34 28.33 1.01
C ILE A 89 -19.25 29.83 1.38
N PRO A 90 -18.71 30.70 0.51
CA PRO A 90 -18.46 32.09 0.83
C PRO A 90 -19.73 32.88 1.22
N SER A 91 -20.86 32.53 0.62
CA SER A 91 -22.14 33.21 0.86
C SER A 91 -22.70 32.99 2.28
N LYS A 92 -22.22 31.93 2.99
CA LYS A 92 -22.67 31.59 4.34
C LYS A 92 -21.53 31.65 5.37
N ASP A 93 -20.33 32.03 4.92
CA ASP A 93 -19.10 31.91 5.71
C ASP A 93 -18.97 30.52 6.40
N GLN A 94 -19.41 29.49 5.70
CA GLN A 94 -19.45 28.13 6.22
C GLN A 94 -18.32 27.31 5.62
N TYR A 95 -17.44 26.81 6.49
CA TYR A 95 -16.42 25.84 6.14
C TYR A 95 -16.91 24.43 6.48
N ILE A 96 -16.82 23.55 5.51
CA ILE A 96 -17.08 22.12 5.67
C ILE A 96 -15.73 21.43 5.71
N GLU A 97 -15.38 20.88 6.86
CA GLU A 97 -14.13 20.16 7.03
C GLU A 97 -14.09 18.88 6.19
N LYS A 98 -12.87 18.50 5.78
CA LYS A 98 -12.64 17.19 5.15
C LYS A 98 -13.04 16.10 6.14
N ASP A 99 -14.00 15.26 5.76
CA ASP A 99 -14.37 14.06 6.50
C ASP A 99 -14.09 12.81 5.67
N SER A 100 -13.43 11.84 6.26
CA SER A 100 -13.08 10.60 5.56
C SER A 100 -12.94 9.45 6.55
N ALA A 101 -13.58 8.33 6.22
CA ALA A 101 -13.43 7.08 6.94
C ALA A 101 -12.54 6.13 6.13
N ILE A 102 -11.39 5.77 6.69
CA ILE A 102 -10.46 4.80 6.10
C ILE A 102 -10.89 3.40 6.52
N ASN A 103 -10.98 2.49 5.55
CA ASN A 103 -11.23 1.08 5.81
C ASN A 103 -9.88 0.36 6.02
N PRO A 104 -9.57 -0.09 7.27
CA PRO A 104 -8.28 -0.70 7.57
C PRO A 104 -8.03 -2.00 6.79
N LYS A 105 -9.10 -2.74 6.46
CA LYS A 105 -8.98 -3.98 5.68
C LYS A 105 -8.57 -3.70 4.24
N ILE A 106 -9.10 -2.64 3.64
CA ILE A 106 -8.72 -2.23 2.28
C ILE A 106 -7.30 -1.65 2.28
N GLU A 107 -6.92 -0.90 3.30
CA GLU A 107 -5.55 -0.41 3.45
C GLU A 107 -4.54 -1.56 3.51
N MET A 108 -4.83 -2.58 4.30
CA MET A 108 -4.04 -3.81 4.37
C MET A 108 -3.91 -4.51 3.01
N LEU A 109 -5.01 -4.64 2.25
CA LEU A 109 -4.99 -5.25 0.91
C LEU A 109 -4.12 -4.44 -0.08
N ARG A 110 -4.14 -3.11 0.01
CA ARG A 110 -3.30 -2.24 -0.80
C ARG A 110 -1.81 -2.41 -0.47
N LEU A 111 -1.47 -2.47 0.83
CA LEU A 111 -0.10 -2.77 1.28
C LEU A 111 0.35 -4.16 0.82
N SER A 112 -0.55 -5.16 0.89
CA SER A 112 -0.31 -6.51 0.36
C SER A 112 0.07 -6.49 -1.12
N ALA A 113 -0.67 -5.74 -1.94
CA ALA A 113 -0.38 -5.61 -3.36
C ALA A 113 1.03 -5.02 -3.62
N THR A 114 1.40 -3.98 -2.87
CA THR A 114 2.71 -3.35 -3.00
C THR A 114 3.85 -4.28 -2.55
N ALA A 115 3.68 -4.97 -1.43
CA ALA A 115 4.64 -5.96 -0.94
C ALA A 115 4.80 -7.11 -1.94
N SER A 116 3.69 -7.66 -2.44
CA SER A 116 3.70 -8.76 -3.42
C SER A 116 4.43 -8.40 -4.72
N LEU A 117 4.18 -7.21 -5.26
CA LEU A 117 4.88 -6.70 -6.45
C LEU A 117 6.39 -6.52 -6.23
N SER A 118 6.82 -6.32 -4.97
CA SER A 118 8.23 -6.17 -4.63
C SER A 118 9.01 -7.49 -4.66
N ILE A 119 8.34 -8.62 -4.42
CA ILE A 119 8.99 -9.95 -4.26
C ILE A 119 8.61 -10.97 -5.35
N ARG A 120 7.43 -10.83 -5.98
CA ARG A 120 6.90 -11.83 -6.90
C ARG A 120 6.75 -11.29 -8.31
N ARG A 121 6.83 -12.17 -9.29
CA ARG A 121 6.61 -11.86 -10.70
C ARG A 121 5.27 -12.34 -11.23
N ASP A 122 4.61 -13.22 -10.51
CA ASP A 122 3.31 -13.83 -10.85
C ASP A 122 2.13 -13.11 -10.21
N VAL A 123 2.22 -11.78 -10.09
CA VAL A 123 1.22 -10.95 -9.41
C VAL A 123 0.19 -10.41 -10.40
N ILE A 124 -1.08 -10.55 -10.04
CA ILE A 124 -2.21 -9.94 -10.76
C ILE A 124 -2.88 -8.95 -9.81
N VAL A 125 -2.82 -7.67 -10.12
CA VAL A 125 -3.47 -6.62 -9.33
C VAL A 125 -4.77 -6.21 -9.97
N VAL A 126 -5.88 -6.43 -9.29
CA VAL A 126 -7.20 -5.93 -9.72
C VAL A 126 -7.49 -4.62 -8.99
N ALA A 127 -7.57 -3.53 -9.76
CA ALA A 127 -7.63 -2.19 -9.23
C ALA A 127 -8.81 -1.37 -9.74
N SER A 128 -9.19 -0.37 -8.97
CA SER A 128 -10.03 0.74 -9.47
C SER A 128 -9.16 1.92 -9.89
N VAL A 129 -9.78 2.99 -10.41
CA VAL A 129 -9.08 4.22 -10.82
C VAL A 129 -8.19 4.82 -9.73
N SER A 130 -8.41 4.47 -8.46
CA SER A 130 -7.58 4.96 -7.35
C SER A 130 -6.10 4.54 -7.43
N CYS A 131 -5.75 3.58 -8.29
CA CYS A 131 -4.36 3.16 -8.49
C CYS A 131 -3.51 4.17 -9.29
N ILE A 132 -4.13 5.17 -9.94
CA ILE A 132 -3.41 6.21 -10.67
C ILE A 132 -2.83 7.31 -9.76
N TYR A 133 -3.33 7.40 -8.53
CA TYR A 133 -2.82 8.36 -7.56
C TYR A 133 -1.54 7.84 -6.90
N GLY A 134 -0.57 8.74 -6.70
CA GLY A 134 0.71 8.39 -6.08
C GLY A 134 0.54 7.85 -4.67
N LEU A 135 1.36 6.84 -4.34
CA LEU A 135 1.39 6.18 -3.03
C LEU A 135 2.76 6.32 -2.34
N GLY A 136 3.59 7.23 -2.81
CA GLY A 136 4.99 7.33 -2.43
C GLY A 136 5.91 6.62 -3.41
N ASN A 137 7.21 6.70 -3.15
CA ASN A 137 8.23 6.07 -4.00
C ASN A 137 8.32 4.56 -3.71
N PRO A 138 8.09 3.67 -4.71
CA PRO A 138 8.17 2.23 -4.51
C PRO A 138 9.58 1.74 -4.15
N GLU A 139 10.63 2.48 -4.53
CA GLU A 139 12.00 2.17 -4.15
C GLU A 139 12.22 2.42 -2.66
N ASN A 140 11.69 3.52 -2.11
CA ASN A 140 11.74 3.79 -0.67
C ASN A 140 11.00 2.70 0.10
N PHE A 141 9.80 2.30 -0.33
CA PHE A 141 9.04 1.24 0.30
C PHE A 141 9.83 -0.08 0.36
N ARG A 142 10.54 -0.42 -0.72
CA ARG A 142 11.37 -1.62 -0.78
C ARG A 142 12.64 -1.48 0.04
N ASN A 143 13.38 -0.38 -0.12
CA ASN A 143 14.72 -0.22 0.42
C ASN A 143 14.74 0.11 1.92
N MET A 144 13.67 0.68 2.46
CA MET A 144 13.55 0.92 3.90
C MET A 144 13.15 -0.31 4.69
N GLY A 145 12.57 -1.34 4.04
CA GLY A 145 12.34 -2.63 4.66
C GLY A 145 13.66 -3.31 5.05
N PHE A 146 13.59 -4.28 5.95
CA PHE A 146 14.76 -5.03 6.40
C PHE A 146 14.45 -6.51 6.64
N GLU A 147 15.48 -7.33 6.53
CA GLU A 147 15.41 -8.76 6.79
C GLU A 147 15.73 -9.07 8.26
N LEU A 148 15.00 -10.03 8.81
CA LEU A 148 15.28 -10.71 10.06
C LEU A 148 15.50 -12.19 9.76
N ALA A 149 16.60 -12.77 10.22
CA ALA A 149 16.95 -14.17 9.96
C ALA A 149 17.34 -14.90 11.25
N VAL A 150 17.03 -16.19 11.35
CA VAL A 150 17.46 -17.02 12.46
C VAL A 150 18.98 -17.06 12.50
N GLY A 151 19.57 -16.90 13.70
CA GLY A 151 21.01 -16.78 13.92
C GLY A 151 21.59 -15.38 13.68
N GLN A 152 20.77 -14.42 13.25
CA GLN A 152 21.23 -13.05 13.10
C GLN A 152 21.55 -12.41 14.45
N LYS A 153 22.72 -11.80 14.54
CA LYS A 153 23.14 -11.02 15.71
C LYS A 153 22.59 -9.62 15.62
N ILE A 154 21.56 -9.34 16.39
CA ILE A 154 20.86 -8.06 16.45
C ILE A 154 20.21 -7.91 17.82
N SER A 155 20.31 -6.75 18.43
CA SER A 155 19.69 -6.50 19.72
C SER A 155 18.18 -6.22 19.58
N ARG A 156 17.44 -6.51 20.64
CA ARG A 156 16.02 -6.15 20.75
C ARG A 156 15.77 -4.66 20.50
N THR A 157 16.63 -3.79 21.05
CA THR A 157 16.53 -2.33 20.89
C THR A 157 16.72 -1.93 19.43
N GLU A 158 17.64 -2.56 18.73
CA GLU A 158 17.88 -2.29 17.31
C GLU A 158 16.69 -2.71 16.44
N ILE A 159 16.09 -3.89 16.70
CA ILE A 159 14.87 -4.30 15.98
C ILE A 159 13.74 -3.30 16.21
N MET A 160 13.53 -2.87 17.45
CA MET A 160 12.50 -1.86 17.77
C MET A 160 12.76 -0.53 17.07
N SER A 161 14.01 -0.05 17.03
CA SER A 161 14.36 1.19 16.32
C SER A 161 14.03 1.06 14.83
N ARG A 162 14.47 -0.01 14.18
CA ARG A 162 14.18 -0.26 12.75
C ARG A 162 12.68 -0.36 12.46
N LEU A 163 11.90 -0.95 13.37
CA LEU A 163 10.44 -0.99 13.22
C LEU A 163 9.80 0.39 13.28
N LEU A 164 10.26 1.25 14.20
CA LEU A 164 9.78 2.63 14.30
C LEU A 164 10.17 3.45 13.05
N ASP A 165 11.39 3.28 12.53
CA ASP A 165 11.88 3.96 11.33
C ASP A 165 11.02 3.66 10.09
N ILE A 166 10.40 2.47 10.05
CA ILE A 166 9.48 2.06 8.97
C ILE A 166 8.00 2.17 9.36
N LEU A 167 7.71 3.07 10.31
CA LEU A 167 6.36 3.50 10.70
C LEU A 167 5.49 2.45 11.40
N PHE A 168 6.09 1.43 12.04
CA PHE A 168 5.35 0.61 12.98
C PHE A 168 5.11 1.35 14.30
N GLU A 169 3.96 1.11 14.89
CA GLU A 169 3.60 1.66 16.20
C GLU A 169 3.78 0.60 17.29
N ARG A 170 4.44 0.95 18.39
CA ARG A 170 4.49 0.06 19.56
C ARG A 170 3.16 0.11 20.31
N ASN A 171 2.55 -1.04 20.51
CA ASN A 171 1.37 -1.18 21.36
C ASN A 171 1.39 -2.55 22.05
N ASP A 172 1.70 -2.54 23.34
CA ASP A 172 1.83 -3.78 24.12
C ASP A 172 0.46 -4.34 24.58
N ILE A 173 -0.63 -3.57 24.40
CA ILE A 173 -1.99 -3.93 24.79
C ILE A 173 -2.76 -4.54 23.61
N GLU A 174 -2.84 -3.79 22.51
CA GLU A 174 -3.62 -4.16 21.34
C GLU A 174 -2.73 -4.30 20.11
N LEU A 175 -2.51 -5.54 19.67
CA LEU A 175 -1.71 -5.83 18.50
C LEU A 175 -2.59 -5.88 17.24
N MET A 176 -2.37 -4.92 16.34
CA MET A 176 -3.08 -4.75 15.07
C MET A 176 -2.09 -4.63 13.90
N PRO A 177 -2.55 -4.73 12.63
CA PRO A 177 -1.69 -4.48 11.47
C PRO A 177 -0.94 -3.15 11.58
N GLY A 178 0.36 -3.16 11.27
CA GLY A 178 1.26 -2.02 11.43
C GLY A 178 1.74 -1.77 12.86
N ARG A 179 1.48 -2.68 13.79
CA ARG A 179 1.93 -2.57 15.18
C ARG A 179 2.83 -3.72 15.60
N PHE A 180 3.64 -3.45 16.62
CA PHE A 180 4.42 -4.47 17.31
C PHE A 180 4.29 -4.34 18.83
N ARG A 181 4.53 -5.43 19.53
CA ARG A 181 4.61 -5.47 20.98
C ARG A 181 5.85 -6.22 21.44
N VAL A 182 6.29 -5.94 22.66
CA VAL A 182 7.47 -6.57 23.25
C VAL A 182 7.12 -7.18 24.58
N LYS A 183 7.42 -8.47 24.75
CA LYS A 183 7.24 -9.20 26.01
C LYS A 183 8.49 -10.01 26.32
N GLY A 184 9.31 -9.53 27.27
CA GLY A 184 10.60 -10.15 27.57
C GLY A 184 11.53 -10.11 26.35
N ASP A 185 12.00 -11.28 25.92
CA ASP A 185 12.88 -11.46 24.77
C ASP A 185 12.10 -11.79 23.48
N THR A 186 10.81 -11.56 23.48
CA THR A 186 9.93 -11.82 22.33
C THR A 186 9.38 -10.53 21.77
N ILE A 187 9.47 -10.36 20.44
CA ILE A 187 8.84 -9.29 19.67
C ILE A 187 7.77 -9.92 18.77
N ASP A 188 6.53 -9.49 18.93
CA ASP A 188 5.41 -9.85 18.07
C ASP A 188 5.12 -8.68 17.14
N ILE A 189 5.07 -8.92 15.83
CA ILE A 189 4.78 -7.93 14.79
C ILE A 189 3.55 -8.40 14.01
N ILE A 190 2.57 -7.52 13.74
CA ILE A 190 1.62 -7.75 12.65
C ILE A 190 1.96 -6.76 11.54
N PRO A 191 2.57 -7.23 10.42
CA PRO A 191 2.84 -6.38 9.27
C PRO A 191 1.56 -5.74 8.74
N GLY A 192 1.66 -4.52 8.19
CA GLY A 192 0.50 -3.79 7.68
C GLY A 192 -0.22 -4.50 6.52
N TYR A 193 0.43 -5.47 5.89
CA TYR A 193 -0.04 -6.27 4.76
C TYR A 193 -0.40 -7.72 5.13
N PHE A 194 -0.47 -8.04 6.42
CA PHE A 194 -0.64 -9.40 6.93
C PHE A 194 -1.62 -9.45 8.09
N ASN A 195 -2.28 -10.58 8.34
CA ASN A 195 -3.24 -10.72 9.43
C ASN A 195 -2.70 -11.46 10.64
N ASP A 196 -1.68 -12.28 10.43
CA ASP A 196 -1.10 -13.11 11.47
C ASP A 196 0.10 -12.45 12.12
N ILE A 197 0.51 -12.98 13.25
CA ILE A 197 1.64 -12.47 14.02
C ILE A 197 2.92 -13.11 13.49
N ILE A 198 3.91 -12.30 13.20
CA ILE A 198 5.30 -12.75 13.08
C ILE A 198 5.96 -12.59 14.44
N ARG A 199 6.27 -13.70 15.05
CA ARG A 199 6.92 -13.77 16.36
C ARG A 199 8.41 -13.98 16.20
N ILE A 200 9.20 -13.12 16.84
CA ILE A 200 10.65 -13.12 16.86
C ILE A 200 11.08 -13.37 18.30
N GLU A 201 11.72 -14.50 18.55
CA GLU A 201 12.23 -14.92 19.86
C GLU A 201 13.74 -14.72 19.86
N LEU A 202 14.25 -13.98 20.84
CA LEU A 202 15.67 -13.66 20.98
C LEU A 202 16.27 -14.45 22.15
N PHE A 203 17.54 -14.85 21.99
CA PHE A 203 18.39 -15.28 23.08
C PHE A 203 19.58 -14.30 23.19
N GLY A 204 19.52 -13.42 24.19
CA GLY A 204 20.46 -12.30 24.29
C GLY A 204 20.33 -11.34 23.10
N ASN A 205 21.38 -11.25 22.28
CA ASN A 205 21.42 -10.40 21.08
C ASN A 205 21.43 -11.23 19.78
N GLU A 206 20.80 -12.40 19.79
CA GLU A 206 20.69 -13.28 18.61
C GLU A 206 19.24 -13.73 18.42
N ILE A 207 18.76 -13.75 17.18
CA ILE A 207 17.44 -14.29 16.85
C ILE A 207 17.51 -15.82 16.91
N GLU A 208 16.87 -16.39 17.92
CA GLU A 208 16.81 -17.84 18.08
C GLU A 208 15.75 -18.47 17.18
N ARG A 209 14.61 -17.79 17.01
CA ARG A 209 13.47 -18.31 16.27
C ARG A 209 12.61 -17.23 15.66
N ILE A 210 12.10 -17.51 14.46
CA ILE A 210 11.04 -16.73 13.82
C ILE A 210 9.88 -17.68 13.51
N SER A 211 8.64 -17.26 13.83
CA SER A 211 7.46 -18.09 13.56
C SER A 211 6.26 -17.25 13.17
N GLU A 212 5.44 -17.82 12.29
CA GLU A 212 4.08 -17.34 12.04
C GLU A 212 3.14 -17.92 13.09
N VAL A 213 2.34 -17.05 13.70
CA VAL A 213 1.42 -17.39 14.78
C VAL A 213 0.04 -16.87 14.44
N ASP A 214 -0.96 -17.74 14.51
CA ASP A 214 -2.35 -17.34 14.31
C ASP A 214 -2.78 -16.30 15.34
N LYS A 215 -3.25 -15.17 14.87
CA LYS A 215 -3.64 -14.04 15.73
C LYS A 215 -4.76 -14.37 16.70
N ASN A 216 -5.70 -15.24 16.31
CA ASN A 216 -6.90 -15.53 17.07
C ASN A 216 -6.67 -16.66 18.10
N THR A 217 -5.96 -17.70 17.70
CA THR A 217 -5.74 -18.88 18.54
C THR A 217 -4.42 -18.84 19.31
N GLY A 218 -3.45 -18.03 18.87
CA GLY A 218 -2.11 -18.00 19.42
C GLY A 218 -1.25 -19.21 19.03
N ASN A 219 -1.76 -20.11 18.20
CA ASN A 219 -1.05 -21.29 17.77
C ASN A 219 -0.01 -20.97 16.71
N ARG A 220 1.16 -21.60 16.81
CA ARG A 220 2.18 -21.52 15.77
C ARG A 220 1.72 -22.26 14.53
N LYS A 221 1.73 -21.56 13.38
CA LYS A 221 1.42 -22.11 12.06
C LYS A 221 2.66 -22.68 11.38
N GLU A 222 3.73 -21.89 11.34
CA GLU A 222 4.93 -22.23 10.61
C GLU A 222 6.18 -21.67 11.31
N LEU A 223 7.34 -22.35 11.11
CA LEU A 223 8.66 -21.83 11.46
C LEU A 223 9.30 -21.24 10.23
N LEU A 224 9.84 -20.04 10.37
CA LEU A 224 10.47 -19.30 9.29
C LEU A 224 11.98 -19.21 9.52
N ASN A 225 12.78 -19.39 8.47
CA ASN A 225 14.23 -19.19 8.55
C ASN A 225 14.57 -17.70 8.48
N TYR A 226 13.75 -16.91 7.77
CA TYR A 226 13.87 -15.47 7.66
C TYR A 226 12.50 -14.83 7.40
N PHE A 227 12.41 -13.54 7.66
CA PHE A 227 11.23 -12.73 7.33
C PHE A 227 11.66 -11.33 6.92
N TYR A 228 11.15 -10.85 5.78
CA TYR A 228 11.40 -9.48 5.33
C TYR A 228 10.26 -8.57 5.79
N VAL A 229 10.60 -7.55 6.58
CA VAL A 229 9.64 -6.60 7.14
C VAL A 229 9.58 -5.39 6.22
N TYR A 230 8.45 -5.21 5.54
CA TYR A 230 8.15 -4.00 4.76
C TYR A 230 7.57 -2.91 5.66
N PRO A 231 7.66 -1.64 5.24
CA PRO A 231 7.04 -0.53 5.97
C PRO A 231 5.55 -0.75 6.28
N ALA A 232 5.14 -0.23 7.43
CA ALA A 232 3.75 -0.35 7.89
C ALA A 232 2.77 0.49 7.07
N ARG A 233 3.26 1.48 6.31
CA ARG A 233 2.46 2.39 5.46
C ARG A 233 3.15 2.61 4.11
N HIS A 234 2.38 3.01 3.08
CA HIS A 234 2.93 3.27 1.75
C HIS A 234 3.87 4.48 1.71
N PHE A 235 3.48 5.59 2.37
CA PHE A 235 4.29 6.79 2.43
C PHE A 235 5.33 6.63 3.53
N VAL A 236 6.42 5.98 3.19
CA VAL A 236 7.63 5.92 3.98
C VAL A 236 8.73 6.65 3.24
N THR A 237 9.40 7.57 3.92
CA THR A 237 10.37 8.47 3.28
C THR A 237 11.59 8.63 4.19
N PRO A 238 12.81 8.46 3.65
CA PRO A 238 14.03 8.74 4.39
C PRO A 238 14.03 10.17 4.95
N GLU A 239 14.66 10.38 6.11
CA GLU A 239 14.66 11.67 6.80
C GLU A 239 15.15 12.82 5.90
N SER A 240 16.21 12.59 5.13
CA SER A 240 16.73 13.59 4.19
C SER A 240 15.72 14.00 3.10
N ALA A 241 14.99 13.05 2.54
CA ALA A 241 13.96 13.33 1.54
C ALA A 241 12.72 13.97 2.18
N ARG A 242 12.41 13.64 3.45
CA ARG A 242 11.34 14.28 4.21
C ARG A 242 11.65 15.76 4.47
N THR A 243 12.87 16.08 4.88
CA THR A 243 13.31 17.47 5.09
C THR A 243 13.19 18.29 3.80
N ALA A 244 13.69 17.77 2.68
CA ALA A 244 13.57 18.43 1.39
C ALA A 244 12.11 18.63 0.93
N ALA A 245 11.24 17.65 1.19
CA ALA A 245 9.81 17.76 0.90
C ALA A 245 9.15 18.87 1.74
N ILE A 246 9.46 18.95 3.04
CA ILE A 246 8.95 20.00 3.94
C ILE A 246 9.37 21.38 3.44
N GLU A 247 10.64 21.58 3.08
CA GLU A 247 11.13 22.83 2.51
C GLU A 247 10.38 23.21 1.24
N SER A 248 10.16 22.24 0.34
CA SER A 248 9.42 22.46 -0.90
C SER A 248 7.94 22.81 -0.65
N ILE A 249 7.28 22.17 0.32
CA ILE A 249 5.89 22.50 0.71
C ILE A 249 5.81 23.92 1.28
N GLN A 250 6.77 24.29 2.13
CA GLN A 250 6.84 25.64 2.71
C GLN A 250 7.02 26.72 1.63
N GLN A 251 7.89 26.46 0.66
CA GLN A 251 8.13 27.38 -0.44
C GLN A 251 6.86 27.58 -1.29
N GLU A 252 6.18 26.48 -1.67
CA GLU A 252 4.92 26.56 -2.42
C GLU A 252 3.83 27.31 -1.64
N LEU A 253 3.75 27.07 -0.32
CA LEU A 253 2.81 27.81 0.51
C LEU A 253 3.05 29.31 0.43
N LEU A 254 4.31 29.77 0.59
CA LEU A 254 4.66 31.17 0.50
C LEU A 254 4.34 31.80 -0.86
N GLU A 255 4.52 31.07 -1.94
CA GLU A 255 4.21 31.49 -3.30
C GLU A 255 2.68 31.56 -3.57
N THR A 256 1.92 30.66 -2.95
CA THR A 256 0.48 30.54 -3.17
C THR A 256 -0.34 31.54 -2.34
N LEU A 257 0.06 31.81 -1.09
CA LEU A 257 -0.70 32.66 -0.16
C LEU A 257 -1.07 34.06 -0.75
N PRO A 258 -0.15 34.76 -1.43
CA PRO A 258 -0.49 36.08 -2.01
C PRO A 258 -1.51 36.05 -3.14
N THR A 259 -1.77 34.89 -3.74
CA THR A 259 -2.69 34.70 -4.86
C THR A 259 -4.13 34.46 -4.43
N LEU A 260 -4.36 34.22 -3.13
CA LEU A 260 -5.64 33.83 -2.55
C LEU A 260 -6.32 35.00 -1.82
N GLY A 261 -7.63 34.89 -1.64
CA GLY A 261 -8.37 35.75 -0.73
C GLY A 261 -7.93 35.59 0.73
N MET A 262 -8.10 36.61 1.57
CA MET A 262 -7.60 36.65 2.95
C MET A 262 -8.04 35.44 3.77
N ILE A 263 -9.30 35.00 3.68
CA ILE A 263 -9.84 33.85 4.43
C ILE A 263 -9.26 32.54 3.92
N GLU A 264 -9.17 32.37 2.60
CA GLU A 264 -8.62 31.19 1.94
C GLU A 264 -7.13 31.05 2.26
N ALA A 265 -6.37 32.14 2.18
CA ALA A 265 -4.95 32.18 2.52
C ALA A 265 -4.71 31.76 3.99
N HIS A 266 -5.46 32.36 4.93
CA HIS A 266 -5.32 32.03 6.34
C HIS A 266 -5.60 30.55 6.64
N ARG A 267 -6.63 29.98 6.04
CA ARG A 267 -6.99 28.56 6.22
C ARG A 267 -5.98 27.62 5.59
N LEU A 268 -5.52 27.91 4.37
CA LEU A 268 -4.48 27.11 3.71
C LEU A 268 -3.20 27.13 4.55
N GLU A 269 -2.80 28.31 5.02
CA GLU A 269 -1.61 28.44 5.87
C GLU A 269 -1.71 27.63 7.16
N GLN A 270 -2.81 27.75 7.89
CA GLN A 270 -3.04 27.05 9.15
C GLN A 270 -2.98 25.54 8.94
N ARG A 271 -3.65 25.04 7.92
CA ARG A 271 -3.67 23.61 7.63
C ARG A 271 -2.31 23.08 7.19
N THR A 272 -1.68 23.74 6.23
CA THR A 272 -0.39 23.30 5.70
C THR A 272 0.68 23.31 6.78
N ARG A 273 0.68 24.30 7.70
CA ARG A 273 1.60 24.31 8.85
C ARG A 273 1.37 23.15 9.79
N TYR A 274 0.12 22.79 10.09
CA TYR A 274 -0.23 21.61 10.88
C TYR A 274 0.22 20.32 10.19
N ASP A 275 -0.01 20.18 8.89
CA ASP A 275 0.42 19.00 8.13
C ASP A 275 1.95 18.87 8.11
N ILE A 276 2.69 19.97 7.97
CA ILE A 276 4.16 20.01 8.05
C ILE A 276 4.65 19.55 9.42
N GLU A 277 4.04 20.01 10.50
CA GLU A 277 4.37 19.59 11.87
C GLU A 277 4.17 18.07 12.03
N MET A 278 3.03 17.55 11.60
CA MET A 278 2.75 16.11 11.62
C MET A 278 3.73 15.29 10.78
N ILE A 279 4.07 15.76 9.57
CA ILE A 279 5.07 15.10 8.71
C ILE A 279 6.45 15.12 9.38
N SER A 280 6.83 16.23 10.02
CA SER A 280 8.10 16.35 10.71
C SER A 280 8.21 15.38 11.89
N GLU A 281 7.18 15.31 12.74
CA GLU A 281 7.20 14.52 13.97
C GLU A 281 6.94 13.03 13.75
N THR A 282 5.95 12.70 12.90
CA THR A 282 5.48 11.32 12.74
C THR A 282 5.83 10.68 11.40
N GLY A 283 6.43 11.45 10.48
CA GLY A 283 6.73 11.00 9.11
C GLY A 283 5.49 10.95 8.19
N SER A 284 4.30 11.32 8.68
CA SER A 284 3.06 11.23 7.91
C SER A 284 2.02 12.23 8.39
N THR A 285 1.04 12.53 7.55
CA THR A 285 -0.17 13.30 7.92
C THR A 285 -1.40 12.74 7.24
N LYS A 286 -2.57 13.12 7.71
CA LYS A 286 -3.85 12.75 7.07
C LYS A 286 -3.97 13.45 5.72
N GLY A 287 -3.96 12.69 4.62
CA GLY A 287 -3.98 13.24 3.25
C GLY A 287 -2.58 13.53 2.69
N ILE A 288 -1.56 12.83 3.17
CA ILE A 288 -0.17 12.96 2.69
C ILE A 288 -0.05 12.76 1.17
N GLU A 289 -0.98 12.03 0.56
CA GLU A 289 -1.06 11.87 -0.90
C GLU A 289 -1.18 13.20 -1.66
N ASN A 290 -1.71 14.25 -1.02
CA ASN A 290 -1.79 15.59 -1.62
C ASN A 290 -0.42 16.26 -1.76
N TYR A 291 0.54 15.80 -0.98
CA TYR A 291 1.94 16.27 -0.98
C TYR A 291 2.88 15.35 -1.75
N SER A 292 2.37 14.30 -2.41
CA SER A 292 3.18 13.24 -3.04
C SER A 292 4.25 13.77 -3.99
N ARG A 293 3.98 14.82 -4.77
CA ARG A 293 4.94 15.44 -5.69
C ARG A 293 6.20 15.99 -5.01
N HIS A 294 6.07 16.49 -3.77
CA HIS A 294 7.20 17.02 -3.01
C HIS A 294 8.13 15.91 -2.51
N PHE A 295 7.58 14.70 -2.30
CA PHE A 295 8.34 13.53 -1.89
C PHE A 295 8.97 12.79 -3.08
N ASP A 296 8.34 12.84 -4.25
CA ASP A 296 8.75 12.10 -5.45
C ASP A 296 9.55 12.96 -6.44
N GLY A 297 9.63 14.28 -6.25
CA GLY A 297 10.32 15.20 -7.13
C GLY A 297 9.65 15.38 -8.51
N ARG A 298 8.33 15.19 -8.60
CA ARG A 298 7.53 15.30 -9.84
C ARG A 298 6.88 16.65 -10.01
#